data_21b8f75c7075de753732dc2cc6d1c519
#
_entry.id   21b8f75c7075de753732dc2cc6d1c519
#
_cell.length_a   1.000
_cell.length_b   1.000
_cell.length_c   1.000
_cell.angle_alpha   90.00
_cell.angle_beta   90.00
_cell.angle_gamma   90.00
#
_symmetry.space_group_name_H-M   'P 1'
#
loop_
_entity.id
_entity.type
_entity.pdbx_description
1 polymer ?
#
loop_
_entity_poly.entity_id
_entity_poly.type
_entity_poly.pdbx_seq_one_letter_code
_entity_poly.pdbx_strand_id
1 'polypeptide(L)'
;MSNDREKALDVALAAIDKQFGKGSIMRMGEKGSMAIEAIPTGAMALDVALGVGGLPRGRVVEIFGPESSGKSTLAMHVVAEAQRNGGICAYIDAEHAMDPVYARAIGVDIDQLLISQPDTGEQALEIADMLVRSGALDVVVIDSVAALTPRAEIEGEMGDTHVGLQARLMSQALRKLTANLNRTNTIMIFINQLREKIGVIFGSPETTPGGRALKFYSSVRLDIRRIESIKDGAEVVGNRTRVKVVKNKVAPPFRQAEFDIMYGKGISREGSLLDMAVEMGIVKKSGAWFTYDGEQLGQGRENAKNFLSDNMEIMVEISEKVKAQAGIGGEVEEAFSEADEAPIDIT
;
A
#
# COMPACT_ATOMS: atom_id res chain seq x y z
N MET A 1 31.13 29.92 -24.18
CA MET A 1 30.28 30.04 -22.95
C MET A 1 29.64 28.70 -22.53
N SER A 2 29.26 27.79 -23.43
CA SER A 2 28.71 26.46 -23.08
C SER A 2 29.77 25.52 -22.48
N ASN A 3 30.95 25.46 -23.11
CA ASN A 3 32.04 24.54 -22.72
C ASN A 3 32.67 24.84 -21.34
N ASP A 4 32.68 26.11 -20.90
CA ASP A 4 33.24 26.48 -19.58
C ASP A 4 32.28 26.13 -18.44
N ARG A 5 30.97 26.18 -18.70
CA ARG A 5 29.92 25.73 -17.75
C ARG A 5 29.94 24.22 -17.56
N GLU A 6 30.09 23.45 -18.65
CA GLU A 6 30.18 21.99 -18.58
C GLU A 6 31.42 21.54 -17.79
N LYS A 7 32.58 22.13 -18.08
CA LYS A 7 33.81 21.84 -17.32
C LYS A 7 33.69 22.18 -15.85
N ALA A 8 33.06 23.33 -15.52
CA ALA A 8 32.84 23.69 -14.12
C ALA A 8 31.88 22.71 -13.42
N LEU A 9 30.85 22.21 -14.11
CA LEU A 9 29.94 21.21 -13.60
C LEU A 9 30.66 19.87 -13.37
N ASP A 10 31.47 19.40 -14.32
CA ASP A 10 32.22 18.14 -14.18
C ASP A 10 33.21 18.18 -12.99
N VAL A 11 33.87 19.30 -12.77
CA VAL A 11 34.72 19.52 -11.57
C VAL A 11 33.91 19.45 -10.29
N ALA A 12 32.71 20.05 -10.28
CA ALA A 12 31.82 19.99 -9.10
C ALA A 12 31.30 18.58 -8.84
N LEU A 13 30.89 17.84 -9.89
CA LEU A 13 30.46 16.46 -9.78
C LEU A 13 31.57 15.55 -9.25
N ALA A 14 32.79 15.69 -9.77
CA ALA A 14 33.95 14.93 -9.29
C ALA A 14 34.28 15.24 -7.82
N ALA A 15 34.13 16.49 -7.39
CA ALA A 15 34.34 16.87 -6.00
C ALA A 15 33.27 16.28 -5.07
N ILE A 16 31.99 16.27 -5.51
CA ILE A 16 30.88 15.64 -4.78
C ILE A 16 31.09 14.14 -4.63
N ASP A 17 31.44 13.45 -5.71
CA ASP A 17 31.71 12.00 -5.70
C ASP A 17 32.88 11.65 -4.77
N LYS A 18 33.92 12.50 -4.74
CA LYS A 18 35.07 12.32 -3.84
C LYS A 18 34.70 12.55 -2.36
N GLN A 19 33.82 13.51 -2.08
CA GLN A 19 33.47 13.90 -0.70
C GLN A 19 32.37 13.02 -0.12
N PHE A 20 31.37 12.66 -0.91
CA PHE A 20 30.15 11.98 -0.46
C PHE A 20 29.99 10.55 -0.98
N GLY A 21 30.87 10.09 -1.85
CA GLY A 21 30.84 8.78 -2.49
C GLY A 21 30.20 8.78 -3.87
N LYS A 22 30.60 7.81 -4.71
CA LYS A 22 30.06 7.65 -6.07
C LYS A 22 28.54 7.42 -6.03
N GLY A 23 27.81 8.13 -6.88
CA GLY A 23 26.36 8.05 -6.97
C GLY A 23 25.61 8.97 -6.01
N SER A 24 26.30 9.86 -5.29
CA SER A 24 25.68 10.91 -4.46
C SER A 24 24.90 11.93 -5.27
N ILE A 25 25.28 12.09 -6.54
CA ILE A 25 24.57 12.88 -7.54
C ILE A 25 24.57 12.10 -8.87
N MET A 26 23.47 12.12 -9.59
CA MET A 26 23.33 11.46 -10.89
C MET A 26 22.39 12.24 -11.80
N ARG A 27 22.55 12.11 -13.11
CA ARG A 27 21.58 12.62 -14.07
C ARG A 27 20.40 11.65 -14.15
N MET A 28 19.17 12.17 -14.11
CA MET A 28 17.96 11.34 -14.09
C MET A 28 17.80 10.43 -15.30
N GLY A 29 18.35 10.82 -16.46
CA GLY A 29 18.33 10.02 -17.69
C GLY A 29 19.43 8.93 -17.80
N GLU A 30 20.42 8.91 -16.89
CA GLU A 30 21.50 7.92 -16.92
C GLU A 30 21.12 6.57 -16.28
N LYS A 31 20.14 6.56 -15.38
CA LYS A 31 19.45 5.34 -14.96
C LYS A 31 18.15 5.31 -15.74
N GLY A 32 18.02 4.36 -16.65
CA GLY A 32 16.73 4.04 -17.27
C GLY A 32 15.65 4.00 -16.20
N SER A 33 14.40 4.29 -16.54
CA SER A 33 13.24 4.31 -15.64
C SER A 33 13.35 3.15 -14.66
N MET A 34 13.78 3.44 -13.41
CA MET A 34 13.82 2.41 -12.38
C MET A 34 12.37 2.06 -12.08
N ALA A 35 11.95 0.88 -12.57
CA ALA A 35 10.66 0.32 -12.23
C ALA A 35 10.55 0.33 -10.69
N ILE A 36 9.46 0.92 -10.18
CA ILE A 36 9.22 0.95 -8.75
C ILE A 36 8.76 -0.44 -8.33
N GLU A 37 9.58 -1.14 -7.57
CA GLU A 37 9.19 -2.40 -6.99
C GLU A 37 8.03 -2.20 -6.00
N ALA A 38 7.05 -3.10 -6.07
CA ALA A 38 5.87 -3.07 -5.22
C ALA A 38 5.52 -4.45 -4.69
N ILE A 39 4.84 -4.48 -3.56
CA ILE A 39 4.24 -5.69 -2.99
C ILE A 39 2.73 -5.64 -3.26
N PRO A 40 2.14 -6.64 -3.93
CA PRO A 40 0.71 -6.71 -4.18
C PRO A 40 -0.11 -6.62 -2.89
N THR A 41 -1.32 -6.09 -3.00
CA THR A 41 -2.23 -5.95 -1.85
C THR A 41 -3.15 -7.14 -1.63
N GLY A 42 -3.17 -8.08 -2.59
CA GLY A 42 -4.13 -9.18 -2.62
C GLY A 42 -5.48 -8.80 -3.26
N ALA A 43 -5.67 -7.52 -3.60
CA ALA A 43 -6.82 -7.03 -4.35
C ALA A 43 -6.37 -6.44 -5.69
N MET A 44 -6.59 -7.16 -6.80
CA MET A 44 -6.17 -6.73 -8.14
C MET A 44 -6.65 -5.31 -8.49
N ALA A 45 -7.89 -4.99 -8.13
CA ALA A 45 -8.44 -3.66 -8.35
C ALA A 45 -7.64 -2.55 -7.65
N LEU A 46 -7.13 -2.82 -6.43
CA LEU A 46 -6.30 -1.86 -5.70
C LEU A 46 -4.90 -1.78 -6.28
N ASP A 47 -4.32 -2.90 -6.71
CA ASP A 47 -2.99 -2.94 -7.33
C ASP A 47 -2.97 -2.12 -8.63
N VAL A 48 -4.02 -2.21 -9.44
CA VAL A 48 -4.24 -1.38 -10.63
C VAL A 48 -4.45 0.09 -10.25
N ALA A 49 -5.24 0.38 -9.22
CA ALA A 49 -5.49 1.76 -8.77
C ALA A 49 -4.22 2.44 -8.22
N LEU A 50 -3.30 1.67 -7.64
CA LEU A 50 -1.99 2.14 -7.18
C LEU A 50 -1.03 2.46 -8.34
N GLY A 51 -1.23 1.86 -9.51
CA GLY A 51 -0.50 2.15 -10.75
C GLY A 51 0.90 1.57 -10.86
N VAL A 52 1.36 0.85 -9.82
CA VAL A 52 2.67 0.18 -9.76
C VAL A 52 2.55 -1.29 -9.36
N GLY A 53 1.32 -1.82 -9.33
CA GLY A 53 1.06 -3.23 -9.03
C GLY A 53 1.03 -3.58 -7.55
N GLY A 54 0.95 -2.60 -6.66
CA GLY A 54 0.90 -2.81 -5.22
C GLY A 54 1.41 -1.64 -4.40
N LEU A 55 1.77 -1.89 -3.14
CA LEU A 55 2.39 -0.89 -2.28
C LEU A 55 3.88 -0.74 -2.62
N PRO A 56 4.36 0.50 -2.85
CA PRO A 56 5.73 0.75 -3.28
C PRO A 56 6.75 0.44 -2.18
N ARG A 57 7.81 -0.30 -2.52
CA ARG A 57 8.91 -0.61 -1.61
C ARG A 57 9.69 0.65 -1.22
N GLY A 58 10.30 0.60 -0.05
CA GLY A 58 11.10 1.72 0.48
C GLY A 58 10.28 2.93 0.92
N ARG A 59 8.97 2.80 1.14
CA ARG A 59 8.06 3.91 1.37
C ARG A 59 7.20 3.75 2.61
N VAL A 60 6.74 4.90 3.12
CA VAL A 60 5.71 4.98 4.15
C VAL A 60 4.34 4.98 3.48
N VAL A 61 3.47 4.09 3.95
CA VAL A 61 2.07 3.95 3.53
C VAL A 61 1.17 4.18 4.75
N GLU A 62 0.12 4.97 4.61
CA GLU A 62 -0.93 5.11 5.63
C GLU A 62 -2.23 4.50 5.10
N ILE A 63 -2.80 3.56 5.87
CA ILE A 63 -4.13 2.99 5.64
C ILE A 63 -5.03 3.52 6.74
N PHE A 64 -6.04 4.30 6.39
CA PHE A 64 -6.93 4.90 7.38
C PHE A 64 -8.41 4.78 6.96
N GLY A 65 -9.27 4.82 7.94
CA GLY A 65 -10.71 4.70 7.73
C GLY A 65 -11.46 4.46 9.03
N PRO A 66 -12.80 4.38 8.95
CA PRO A 66 -13.64 4.05 10.10
C PRO A 66 -13.28 2.71 10.74
N GLU A 67 -13.79 2.48 11.93
CA GLU A 67 -13.70 1.17 12.58
C GLU A 67 -14.38 0.09 11.71
N SER A 68 -13.86 -1.14 11.76
CA SER A 68 -14.38 -2.29 11.01
C SER A 68 -14.45 -2.10 9.49
N SER A 69 -13.66 -1.18 8.92
CA SER A 69 -13.60 -0.94 7.48
C SER A 69 -12.67 -1.88 6.71
N GLY A 70 -11.88 -2.73 7.41
CA GLY A 70 -10.95 -3.69 6.79
C GLY A 70 -9.48 -3.23 6.72
N LYS A 71 -9.08 -2.22 7.52
CA LYS A 71 -7.69 -1.71 7.55
C LYS A 71 -6.65 -2.78 7.86
N SER A 72 -6.82 -3.46 9.01
CA SER A 72 -5.91 -4.52 9.46
C SER A 72 -5.96 -5.73 8.52
N THR A 73 -7.13 -6.07 7.98
CA THR A 73 -7.29 -7.10 6.95
C THR A 73 -6.46 -6.80 5.71
N LEU A 74 -6.54 -5.58 5.18
CA LEU A 74 -5.73 -5.18 4.02
C LEU A 74 -4.23 -5.25 4.32
N ALA A 75 -3.79 -4.76 5.48
CA ALA A 75 -2.38 -4.83 5.89
C ALA A 75 -1.89 -6.28 6.03
N MET A 76 -2.71 -7.18 6.61
CA MET A 76 -2.38 -8.61 6.71
C MET A 76 -2.29 -9.29 5.34
N HIS A 77 -3.13 -8.90 4.38
CA HIS A 77 -3.00 -9.40 3.00
C HIS A 77 -1.68 -8.98 2.36
N VAL A 78 -1.23 -7.74 2.57
CA VAL A 78 0.10 -7.29 2.09
C VAL A 78 1.22 -8.10 2.74
N VAL A 79 1.12 -8.39 4.04
CA VAL A 79 2.07 -9.28 4.74
C VAL A 79 2.08 -10.68 4.11
N ALA A 80 0.90 -11.27 3.88
CA ALA A 80 0.78 -12.59 3.25
C ALA A 80 1.38 -12.61 1.83
N GLU A 81 1.17 -11.55 1.03
CA GLU A 81 1.78 -11.43 -0.30
C GLU A 81 3.31 -11.30 -0.23
N ALA A 82 3.82 -10.51 0.72
CA ALA A 82 5.27 -10.40 0.93
C ALA A 82 5.88 -11.75 1.30
N GLN A 83 5.28 -12.47 2.25
CA GLN A 83 5.76 -13.78 2.70
C GLN A 83 5.71 -14.85 1.58
N ARG A 84 4.69 -14.83 0.70
CA ARG A 84 4.62 -15.73 -0.47
C ARG A 84 5.79 -15.56 -1.42
N ASN A 85 6.36 -14.37 -1.47
CA ASN A 85 7.55 -14.06 -2.27
C ASN A 85 8.86 -14.22 -1.46
N GLY A 86 8.81 -14.91 -0.32
CA GLY A 86 9.97 -15.16 0.54
C GLY A 86 10.37 -13.98 1.42
N GLY A 87 9.52 -12.94 1.51
CA GLY A 87 9.79 -11.75 2.31
C GLY A 87 9.61 -11.96 3.80
N ILE A 88 10.38 -11.22 4.60
CA ILE A 88 10.32 -11.22 6.06
C ILE A 88 9.49 -10.02 6.52
N CYS A 89 8.52 -10.27 7.39
CA CYS A 89 7.56 -9.28 7.85
C CYS A 89 7.51 -9.16 9.36
N ALA A 90 7.23 -7.95 9.85
CA ALA A 90 6.96 -7.69 11.25
C ALA A 90 5.63 -6.95 11.43
N TYR A 91 4.93 -7.27 12.51
CA TYR A 91 3.67 -6.66 12.91
C TYR A 91 3.80 -6.12 14.33
N ILE A 92 3.68 -4.82 14.49
CA ILE A 92 3.71 -4.13 15.77
C ILE A 92 2.27 -3.86 16.17
N ASP A 93 1.73 -4.71 17.01
CA ASP A 93 0.34 -4.72 17.47
C ASP A 93 0.19 -3.87 18.74
N ALA A 94 0.07 -2.57 18.57
CA ALA A 94 -0.10 -1.63 19.68
C ALA A 94 -1.54 -1.65 20.26
N GLU A 95 -2.52 -2.24 19.56
CA GLU A 95 -3.88 -2.43 20.05
C GLU A 95 -4.07 -3.75 20.82
N HIS A 96 -3.08 -4.67 20.75
CA HIS A 96 -3.14 -6.02 21.33
C HIS A 96 -4.36 -6.82 20.84
N ALA A 97 -4.71 -6.66 19.57
CA ALA A 97 -5.95 -7.15 18.99
C ALA A 97 -5.75 -8.11 17.81
N MET A 98 -4.51 -8.51 17.52
CA MET A 98 -4.23 -9.44 16.42
C MET A 98 -4.77 -10.84 16.71
N ASP A 99 -5.63 -11.33 15.82
CA ASP A 99 -6.13 -12.70 15.83
C ASP A 99 -5.26 -13.60 14.93
N PRO A 100 -4.48 -14.53 15.50
CA PRO A 100 -3.61 -15.42 14.73
C PRO A 100 -4.41 -16.42 13.88
N VAL A 101 -5.62 -16.80 14.29
CA VAL A 101 -6.48 -17.70 13.52
C VAL A 101 -6.94 -17.01 12.24
N TYR A 102 -7.39 -15.76 12.37
CA TYR A 102 -7.79 -14.97 11.23
C TYR A 102 -6.60 -14.62 10.31
N ALA A 103 -5.44 -14.27 10.88
CA ALA A 103 -4.23 -14.03 10.11
C ALA A 103 -3.83 -15.25 9.25
N ARG A 104 -3.88 -16.45 9.84
CA ARG A 104 -3.63 -17.71 9.11
C ARG A 104 -4.68 -17.95 8.01
N ALA A 105 -5.94 -17.67 8.26
CA ALA A 105 -7.02 -17.83 7.28
C ALA A 105 -6.86 -16.89 6.07
N ILE A 106 -6.27 -15.71 6.26
CA ILE A 106 -5.91 -14.76 5.20
C ILE A 106 -4.71 -15.27 4.37
N GLY A 107 -3.90 -16.15 4.94
CA GLY A 107 -2.71 -16.72 4.31
C GLY A 107 -1.40 -16.18 4.85
N VAL A 108 -1.42 -15.53 6.02
CA VAL A 108 -0.20 -15.15 6.74
C VAL A 108 0.44 -16.41 7.34
N ASP A 109 1.72 -16.60 7.09
CA ASP A 109 2.54 -17.56 7.81
C ASP A 109 2.87 -16.99 9.19
N ILE A 110 2.07 -17.38 10.18
CA ILE A 110 2.19 -16.86 11.55
C ILE A 110 3.44 -17.37 12.27
N ASP A 111 4.01 -18.49 11.82
CA ASP A 111 5.22 -19.08 12.42
C ASP A 111 6.48 -18.29 11.97
N GLN A 112 6.40 -17.58 10.83
CA GLN A 112 7.47 -16.72 10.32
C GLN A 112 7.22 -15.23 10.58
N LEU A 113 6.04 -14.84 11.06
CA LEU A 113 5.72 -13.44 11.33
C LEU A 113 6.34 -12.99 12.65
N LEU A 114 7.17 -11.94 12.58
CA LEU A 114 7.66 -11.28 13.79
C LEU A 114 6.54 -10.42 14.37
N ILE A 115 6.16 -10.65 15.62
CA ILE A 115 5.14 -9.87 16.31
C ILE A 115 5.73 -9.16 17.53
N SER A 116 5.34 -7.92 17.77
CA SER A 116 5.66 -7.13 18.95
C SER A 116 4.42 -6.45 19.48
N GLN A 117 4.23 -6.46 20.80
CA GLN A 117 3.13 -5.81 21.52
C GLN A 117 3.71 -4.83 22.54
N PRO A 118 4.08 -3.62 22.09
CA PRO A 118 4.75 -2.63 22.94
C PRO A 118 3.77 -1.93 23.88
N ASP A 119 4.27 -1.54 25.06
CA ASP A 119 3.48 -0.82 26.06
C ASP A 119 3.41 0.70 25.79
N THR A 120 4.38 1.24 25.05
CA THR A 120 4.47 2.69 24.76
C THR A 120 4.72 2.97 23.29
N GLY A 121 4.31 4.16 22.82
CA GLY A 121 4.57 4.62 21.46
C GLY A 121 6.06 4.74 21.14
N GLU A 122 6.89 5.17 22.11
CA GLU A 122 8.34 5.21 21.97
C GLU A 122 8.91 3.82 21.70
N GLN A 123 8.52 2.82 22.50
CA GLN A 123 8.97 1.44 22.35
C GLN A 123 8.58 0.87 20.97
N ALA A 124 7.33 1.08 20.55
CA ALA A 124 6.85 0.66 19.24
C ALA A 124 7.71 1.20 18.09
N LEU A 125 7.98 2.50 18.13
CA LEU A 125 8.71 3.20 17.06
C LEU A 125 10.22 2.91 17.09
N GLU A 126 10.80 2.67 18.27
CA GLU A 126 12.18 2.22 18.41
C GLU A 126 12.39 0.82 17.89
N ILE A 127 11.49 -0.12 18.21
CA ILE A 127 11.50 -1.48 17.66
C ILE A 127 11.40 -1.42 16.13
N ALA A 128 10.47 -0.62 15.60
CA ALA A 128 10.33 -0.42 14.16
C ALA A 128 11.62 0.11 13.51
N ASP A 129 12.26 1.12 14.11
CA ASP A 129 13.51 1.68 13.59
C ASP A 129 14.66 0.66 13.61
N MET A 130 14.78 -0.14 14.67
CA MET A 130 15.77 -1.21 14.75
C MET A 130 15.57 -2.28 13.68
N LEU A 131 14.32 -2.73 13.49
CA LEU A 131 13.95 -3.70 12.47
C LEU A 131 14.23 -3.18 11.06
N VAL A 132 13.82 -1.96 10.73
CA VAL A 132 14.09 -1.35 9.43
C VAL A 132 15.59 -1.20 9.18
N ARG A 133 16.37 -0.77 10.17
CA ARG A 133 17.83 -0.60 10.03
C ARG A 133 18.57 -1.90 9.82
N SER A 134 18.01 -3.04 10.22
CA SER A 134 18.62 -4.35 9.94
C SER A 134 18.73 -4.63 8.44
N GLY A 135 17.86 -4.03 7.62
CA GLY A 135 17.81 -4.25 6.17
C GLY A 135 17.23 -5.61 5.78
N ALA A 136 16.71 -6.39 6.74
CA ALA A 136 16.20 -7.73 6.50
C ALA A 136 14.68 -7.78 6.26
N LEU A 137 13.95 -6.69 6.54
CA LEU A 137 12.49 -6.68 6.51
C LEU A 137 11.96 -6.14 5.18
N ASP A 138 10.97 -6.82 4.63
CA ASP A 138 10.21 -6.36 3.47
C ASP A 138 9.03 -5.47 3.87
N VAL A 139 8.32 -5.85 4.94
CA VAL A 139 7.16 -5.12 5.45
C VAL A 139 7.21 -5.01 6.96
N VAL A 140 6.94 -3.80 7.47
CA VAL A 140 6.69 -3.56 8.88
C VAL A 140 5.33 -2.87 9.00
N VAL A 141 4.41 -3.44 9.78
CA VAL A 141 3.08 -2.88 10.05
C VAL A 141 3.05 -2.33 11.47
N ILE A 142 2.47 -1.16 11.67
CA ILE A 142 2.09 -0.61 12.98
C ILE A 142 0.57 -0.49 13.05
N ASP A 143 -0.05 -1.24 13.93
CA ASP A 143 -1.50 -1.25 14.15
C ASP A 143 -1.82 -0.93 15.61
N SER A 144 -2.29 0.24 15.94
CA SER A 144 -2.50 1.41 15.10
C SER A 144 -1.80 2.65 15.67
N VAL A 145 -1.66 3.69 14.84
CA VAL A 145 -1.12 5.00 15.29
C VAL A 145 -1.93 5.56 16.46
N ALA A 146 -3.25 5.33 16.47
CA ALA A 146 -4.13 5.80 17.54
C ALA A 146 -3.76 5.21 18.93
N ALA A 147 -3.17 4.02 18.95
CA ALA A 147 -2.76 3.31 20.17
C ALA A 147 -1.31 3.63 20.60
N LEU A 148 -0.55 4.38 19.81
CA LEU A 148 0.80 4.81 20.17
C LEU A 148 0.78 5.91 21.25
N THR A 149 0.55 5.49 22.50
CA THR A 149 0.50 6.39 23.65
C THR A 149 1.92 6.74 24.09
N PRO A 150 2.30 8.04 24.18
CA PRO A 150 3.58 8.46 24.71
C PRO A 150 3.77 8.00 26.16
N ARG A 151 5.01 7.61 26.52
CA ARG A 151 5.33 7.15 27.87
C ARG A 151 4.93 8.18 28.94
N ALA A 152 5.19 9.45 28.71
CA ALA A 152 4.83 10.52 29.63
C ALA A 152 3.32 10.65 29.88
N GLU A 153 2.50 10.22 28.93
CA GLU A 153 1.04 10.17 29.08
C GLU A 153 0.60 8.97 29.94
N ILE A 154 1.33 7.85 29.82
CA ILE A 154 1.05 6.63 30.62
C ILE A 154 1.47 6.82 32.09
N GLU A 155 2.62 7.50 32.31
CA GLU A 155 3.18 7.74 33.63
C GLU A 155 2.53 8.95 34.36
N GLY A 156 1.74 9.78 33.62
CA GLY A 156 1.03 10.93 34.16
C GLY A 156 -0.20 10.56 35.00
N GLU A 157 -0.73 11.53 35.74
CA GLU A 157 -1.95 11.34 36.51
C GLU A 157 -3.21 11.43 35.62
N MET A 158 -4.28 10.78 36.05
CA MET A 158 -5.59 10.87 35.37
C MET A 158 -6.07 12.33 35.36
N GLY A 159 -6.21 12.90 34.13
CA GLY A 159 -6.64 14.30 33.94
C GLY A 159 -5.53 15.25 33.51
N ASP A 160 -4.27 14.80 33.52
CA ASP A 160 -3.17 15.58 32.96
C ASP A 160 -3.37 15.85 31.46
N THR A 161 -3.01 17.05 31.03
CA THR A 161 -3.12 17.44 29.63
C THR A 161 -1.77 17.24 28.91
N HIS A 162 -1.73 16.25 28.02
CA HIS A 162 -0.54 15.91 27.23
C HIS A 162 -0.67 16.31 25.74
N VAL A 163 -1.09 17.56 25.51
CA VAL A 163 -1.39 18.07 24.17
C VAL A 163 -0.16 17.99 23.26
N GLY A 164 -0.31 17.25 22.15
CA GLY A 164 0.66 17.22 21.07
C GLY A 164 1.87 16.30 21.26
N LEU A 165 1.98 15.55 22.35
CA LEU A 165 3.10 14.62 22.59
C LEU A 165 3.16 13.55 21.51
N GLN A 166 2.05 12.89 21.20
CA GLN A 166 1.96 11.89 20.13
C GLN A 166 2.37 12.46 18.76
N ALA A 167 1.95 13.68 18.43
CA ALA A 167 2.32 14.33 17.17
C ALA A 167 3.82 14.64 17.08
N ARG A 168 4.45 15.01 18.19
CA ARG A 168 5.92 15.22 18.27
C ARG A 168 6.66 13.90 18.11
N LEU A 169 6.23 12.86 18.80
CA LEU A 169 6.78 11.51 18.72
C LEU A 169 6.74 11.00 17.29
N MET A 170 5.57 11.06 16.62
CA MET A 170 5.41 10.68 15.24
C MET A 170 6.30 11.49 14.28
N SER A 171 6.41 12.81 14.50
CA SER A 171 7.26 13.66 13.66
C SER A 171 8.75 13.30 13.79
N GLN A 172 9.20 12.96 14.98
CA GLN A 172 10.57 12.54 15.25
C GLN A 172 10.87 11.18 14.64
N ALA A 173 9.99 10.20 14.84
CA ALA A 173 10.13 8.85 14.33
C ALA A 173 10.14 8.82 12.80
N LEU A 174 9.17 9.46 12.14
CA LEU A 174 9.07 9.49 10.69
C LEU A 174 10.29 10.13 10.02
N ARG A 175 10.91 11.11 10.65
CA ARG A 175 12.15 11.74 10.17
C ARG A 175 13.31 10.76 10.12
N LYS A 176 13.41 9.87 11.14
CA LYS A 176 14.44 8.82 11.19
C LYS A 176 14.12 7.66 10.24
N LEU A 177 12.89 7.17 10.30
CA LEU A 177 12.42 5.99 9.52
C LEU A 177 12.49 6.21 8.01
N THR A 178 12.07 7.38 7.51
CA THR A 178 11.95 7.61 6.05
C THR A 178 13.28 7.45 5.33
N ALA A 179 14.39 7.93 5.90
CA ALA A 179 15.71 7.80 5.30
C ALA A 179 16.18 6.32 5.28
N ASN A 180 15.88 5.56 6.33
CA ASN A 180 16.25 4.16 6.44
C ASN A 180 15.41 3.29 5.51
N LEU A 181 14.08 3.50 5.45
CA LEU A 181 13.16 2.75 4.61
C LEU A 181 13.56 2.74 3.13
N ASN A 182 13.91 3.92 2.61
CA ASN A 182 14.34 4.04 1.21
C ASN A 182 15.62 3.23 0.94
N ARG A 183 16.57 3.22 1.88
CA ARG A 183 17.83 2.51 1.74
C ARG A 183 17.69 1.00 1.88
N THR A 184 16.77 0.54 2.75
CA THR A 184 16.54 -0.89 3.02
C THR A 184 15.45 -1.51 2.15
N ASN A 185 14.79 -0.70 1.32
CA ASN A 185 13.68 -1.14 0.46
C ASN A 185 12.48 -1.72 1.23
N THR A 186 12.35 -1.36 2.51
CA THR A 186 11.29 -1.85 3.41
C THR A 186 10.03 -1.00 3.28
N ILE A 187 8.85 -1.61 3.19
CA ILE A 187 7.56 -0.92 3.29
C ILE A 187 7.18 -0.74 4.76
N MET A 188 6.85 0.49 5.16
CA MET A 188 6.29 0.77 6.48
C MET A 188 4.82 1.12 6.34
N ILE A 189 3.93 0.28 6.88
CA ILE A 189 2.48 0.50 6.88
C ILE A 189 2.06 1.00 8.25
N PHE A 190 1.44 2.19 8.26
CA PHE A 190 0.75 2.72 9.44
C PHE A 190 -0.75 2.58 9.26
N ILE A 191 -1.39 1.83 10.14
CA ILE A 191 -2.84 1.78 10.24
C ILE A 191 -3.29 2.92 11.13
N ASN A 192 -4.34 3.65 10.71
CA ASN A 192 -4.83 4.80 11.46
C ASN A 192 -6.36 4.82 11.51
N GLN A 193 -6.88 5.35 12.59
CA GLN A 193 -8.31 5.55 12.80
C GLN A 193 -8.73 6.93 12.30
N LEU A 194 -10.02 7.12 12.06
CA LEU A 194 -10.63 8.43 11.85
C LEU A 194 -11.15 8.98 13.16
N ARG A 195 -10.99 10.28 13.35
CA ARG A 195 -11.56 11.06 14.44
C ARG A 195 -12.30 12.25 13.83
N GLU A 196 -13.35 12.68 14.48
CA GLU A 196 -14.08 13.87 14.09
C GLU A 196 -13.62 15.07 14.92
N LYS A 197 -13.36 16.19 14.25
CA LYS A 197 -13.11 17.47 14.88
C LYS A 197 -14.43 18.15 15.20
N ILE A 198 -14.64 18.45 16.46
CA ILE A 198 -15.80 19.21 16.92
C ILE A 198 -15.68 20.66 16.43
N GLY A 199 -16.78 21.22 15.91
CA GLY A 199 -16.87 22.65 15.54
C GLY A 199 -16.37 23.01 14.14
N VAL A 200 -16.10 22.03 13.26
CA VAL A 200 -15.77 22.30 11.86
C VAL A 200 -17.04 22.57 11.07
N ILE A 201 -17.27 23.83 10.69
CA ILE A 201 -18.44 24.25 9.91
C ILE A 201 -18.19 24.11 8.39
N PHE A 202 -16.93 24.24 7.94
CA PHE A 202 -16.53 24.16 6.54
C PHE A 202 -15.43 23.13 6.35
N GLY A 203 -15.52 22.31 5.28
CA GLY A 203 -14.58 21.25 4.95
C GLY A 203 -14.91 19.93 5.65
N SER A 204 -14.01 18.93 5.54
CA SER A 204 -14.21 17.64 6.20
C SER A 204 -13.84 17.72 7.69
N PRO A 205 -14.74 17.33 8.59
CA PRO A 205 -14.45 17.23 10.02
C PRO A 205 -13.49 16.08 10.33
N GLU A 206 -13.35 15.12 9.43
CA GLU A 206 -12.55 13.92 9.64
C GLU A 206 -11.05 14.22 9.69
N THR A 207 -10.37 13.65 10.67
CA THR A 207 -8.91 13.75 10.85
C THR A 207 -8.35 12.43 11.38
N THR A 208 -7.04 12.24 11.21
CA THR A 208 -6.34 11.08 11.75
C THR A 208 -5.47 11.48 12.95
N PRO A 209 -5.37 10.65 14.02
CA PRO A 209 -4.40 10.81 15.10
C PRO A 209 -2.93 10.89 14.63
N GLY A 210 -2.03 11.29 15.51
CA GLY A 210 -0.60 11.38 15.21
C GLY A 210 -0.16 12.69 14.54
N GLY A 211 -1.07 13.67 14.41
CA GLY A 211 -0.76 14.99 13.87
C GLY A 211 -0.65 15.01 12.33
N ARG A 212 0.14 15.97 11.80
CA ARG A 212 0.27 16.16 10.34
C ARG A 212 1.44 15.40 9.73
N ALA A 213 2.37 14.89 10.53
CA ALA A 213 3.64 14.33 10.05
C ALA A 213 3.38 13.15 9.08
N LEU A 214 2.50 12.23 9.43
CA LEU A 214 2.21 11.07 8.60
C LEU A 214 1.64 11.48 7.23
N LYS A 215 0.80 12.51 7.17
CA LYS A 215 0.27 13.06 5.91
C LYS A 215 1.37 13.59 4.98
N PHE A 216 2.47 14.11 5.53
CA PHE A 216 3.59 14.61 4.73
C PHE A 216 4.56 13.49 4.32
N TYR A 217 4.91 12.62 5.26
CA TYR A 217 5.91 11.57 5.04
C TYR A 217 5.40 10.39 4.22
N SER A 218 4.10 10.06 4.29
CA SER A 218 3.53 8.99 3.48
C SER A 218 3.68 9.26 1.99
N SER A 219 4.12 8.26 1.25
CA SER A 219 4.12 8.27 -0.22
C SER A 219 2.75 7.85 -0.78
N VAL A 220 2.06 6.94 -0.08
CA VAL A 220 0.73 6.48 -0.41
C VAL A 220 -0.18 6.64 0.82
N ARG A 221 -1.41 7.09 0.60
CA ARG A 221 -2.45 7.15 1.63
C ARG A 221 -3.74 6.57 1.08
N LEU A 222 -4.30 5.60 1.79
CA LEU A 222 -5.48 4.83 1.42
C LEU A 222 -6.61 5.10 2.42
N ASP A 223 -7.71 5.67 1.93
CA ASP A 223 -8.98 5.82 2.68
C ASP A 223 -9.84 4.60 2.38
N ILE A 224 -10.01 3.71 3.36
CA ILE A 224 -10.75 2.45 3.22
C ILE A 224 -12.10 2.56 3.92
N ARG A 225 -13.18 2.23 3.21
CA ARG A 225 -14.56 2.33 3.71
C ARG A 225 -15.40 1.15 3.27
N ARG A 226 -16.19 0.63 4.20
CA ARG A 226 -17.28 -0.29 3.89
C ARG A 226 -18.39 0.48 3.18
N ILE A 227 -18.91 -0.07 2.06
CA ILE A 227 -19.99 0.53 1.29
C ILE A 227 -21.27 -0.31 1.32
N GLU A 228 -21.15 -1.64 1.39
CA GLU A 228 -22.28 -2.55 1.33
C GLU A 228 -22.00 -3.82 2.11
N SER A 229 -23.05 -4.48 2.61
CA SER A 229 -22.97 -5.81 3.22
C SER A 229 -23.24 -6.88 2.16
N ILE A 230 -22.39 -7.89 2.10
CA ILE A 230 -22.60 -9.06 1.26
C ILE A 230 -23.39 -10.08 2.05
N LYS A 231 -24.48 -10.57 1.46
CA LYS A 231 -25.38 -11.52 2.09
C LYS A 231 -25.41 -12.82 1.31
N ASP A 232 -25.49 -13.93 2.03
CA ASP A 232 -25.85 -15.24 1.51
C ASP A 232 -27.18 -15.65 2.18
N GLY A 233 -28.28 -15.56 1.44
CA GLY A 233 -29.63 -15.66 2.00
C GLY A 233 -29.91 -14.55 3.01
N ALA A 234 -30.15 -14.93 4.26
CA ALA A 234 -30.41 -14.00 5.38
C ALA A 234 -29.12 -13.61 6.15
N GLU A 235 -28.02 -14.29 5.96
CA GLU A 235 -26.79 -14.11 6.69
C GLU A 235 -25.87 -13.10 6.00
N VAL A 236 -25.21 -12.24 6.80
CA VAL A 236 -24.17 -11.32 6.30
C VAL A 236 -22.82 -12.05 6.34
N VAL A 237 -22.28 -12.35 5.17
CA VAL A 237 -21.05 -13.15 5.01
C VAL A 237 -19.81 -12.31 4.68
N GLY A 238 -19.97 -11.02 4.44
CA GLY A 238 -18.87 -10.13 4.11
C GLY A 238 -19.29 -8.70 3.86
N ASN A 239 -18.34 -7.89 3.41
CA ASN A 239 -18.55 -6.49 3.07
C ASN A 239 -17.93 -6.16 1.72
N ARG A 240 -18.66 -5.41 0.89
CA ARG A 240 -18.09 -4.65 -0.22
C ARG A 240 -17.36 -3.44 0.36
N THR A 241 -16.11 -3.30 -0.01
CA THR A 241 -15.21 -2.28 0.53
C THR A 241 -14.68 -1.42 -0.60
N ARG A 242 -14.63 -0.10 -0.39
CA ARG A 242 -14.02 0.86 -1.30
C ARG A 242 -12.75 1.41 -0.69
N VAL A 243 -11.68 1.44 -1.47
CA VAL A 243 -10.42 2.10 -1.13
C VAL A 243 -10.19 3.26 -2.10
N LYS A 244 -10.02 4.46 -1.55
CA LYS A 244 -9.64 5.65 -2.31
C LYS A 244 -8.17 5.95 -2.09
N VAL A 245 -7.40 6.06 -3.16
CA VAL A 245 -5.99 6.45 -3.14
C VAL A 245 -5.94 7.99 -3.04
N VAL A 246 -5.95 8.53 -1.82
CA VAL A 246 -6.04 9.99 -1.58
C VAL A 246 -4.70 10.70 -1.74
N LYS A 247 -3.60 9.96 -1.71
CA LYS A 247 -2.24 10.43 -2.00
C LYS A 247 -1.44 9.31 -2.65
N ASN A 248 -0.72 9.65 -3.71
CA ASN A 248 0.21 8.74 -4.37
C ASN A 248 1.37 9.56 -4.94
N LYS A 249 2.61 9.18 -4.60
CA LYS A 249 3.83 9.82 -5.11
C LYS A 249 4.52 8.99 -6.20
N VAL A 250 3.99 7.81 -6.51
CA VAL A 250 4.58 6.88 -7.48
C VAL A 250 3.73 6.70 -8.74
N ALA A 251 2.46 7.15 -8.71
CA ALA A 251 1.53 7.15 -9.83
C ALA A 251 0.46 8.24 -9.62
N PRO A 252 -0.40 8.54 -10.60
CA PRO A 252 -1.50 9.50 -10.44
C PRO A 252 -2.43 9.12 -9.29
N PRO A 253 -2.71 10.04 -8.35
CA PRO A 253 -3.59 9.79 -7.20
C PRO A 253 -5.08 9.87 -7.58
N PHE A 254 -5.95 9.69 -6.58
CA PHE A 254 -7.41 9.82 -6.59
C PHE A 254 -8.17 8.71 -7.33
N ARG A 255 -7.47 7.64 -7.73
CA ARG A 255 -8.12 6.41 -8.20
C ARG A 255 -8.84 5.71 -7.05
N GLN A 256 -9.84 4.90 -7.38
CA GLN A 256 -10.61 4.12 -6.43
C GLN A 256 -10.61 2.66 -6.85
N ALA A 257 -10.67 1.78 -5.87
CA ALA A 257 -10.82 0.35 -6.05
C ALA A 257 -11.94 -0.17 -5.15
N GLU A 258 -12.70 -1.12 -5.64
CA GLU A 258 -13.72 -1.83 -4.87
C GLU A 258 -13.45 -3.32 -4.92
N PHE A 259 -13.58 -3.97 -3.78
CA PHE A 259 -13.43 -5.40 -3.63
C PHE A 259 -14.21 -5.91 -2.42
N ASP A 260 -14.39 -7.23 -2.37
CA ASP A 260 -15.12 -7.89 -1.29
C ASP A 260 -14.14 -8.37 -0.22
N ILE A 261 -14.49 -8.13 1.05
CA ILE A 261 -13.85 -8.74 2.22
C ILE A 261 -14.86 -9.73 2.82
N MET A 262 -14.53 -11.01 2.76
CA MET A 262 -15.35 -12.10 3.29
C MET A 262 -14.96 -12.40 4.73
N TYR A 263 -15.93 -12.57 5.61
CA TYR A 263 -15.67 -12.88 7.01
C TYR A 263 -14.95 -14.21 7.16
N GLY A 264 -13.91 -14.24 7.99
CA GLY A 264 -13.08 -15.41 8.20
C GLY A 264 -12.16 -15.80 7.04
N LYS A 265 -12.24 -15.13 5.88
CA LYS A 265 -11.46 -15.47 4.67
C LYS A 265 -10.63 -14.30 4.11
N GLY A 266 -10.97 -13.06 4.50
CA GLY A 266 -10.30 -11.85 3.99
C GLY A 266 -10.77 -11.42 2.60
N ILE A 267 -9.87 -10.77 1.84
CA ILE A 267 -10.16 -10.24 0.51
C ILE A 267 -10.42 -11.39 -0.47
N SER A 268 -11.55 -11.31 -1.20
CA SER A 268 -11.84 -12.22 -2.32
C SER A 268 -10.98 -11.85 -3.53
N ARG A 269 -9.90 -12.61 -3.74
CA ARG A 269 -8.95 -12.41 -4.86
C ARG A 269 -9.60 -12.69 -6.19
N GLU A 270 -10.31 -13.81 -6.28
CA GLU A 270 -11.03 -14.27 -7.46
C GLU A 270 -12.10 -13.24 -7.84
N GLY A 271 -12.81 -12.71 -6.84
CA GLY A 271 -13.80 -11.67 -7.03
C GLY A 271 -13.22 -10.36 -7.55
N SER A 272 -12.11 -9.91 -6.97
CA SER A 272 -11.41 -8.70 -7.42
C SER A 272 -10.84 -8.86 -8.83
N LEU A 273 -10.26 -10.02 -9.14
CA LEU A 273 -9.74 -10.32 -10.48
C LEU A 273 -10.86 -10.38 -11.51
N LEU A 274 -11.96 -11.10 -11.21
CA LEU A 274 -13.09 -11.23 -12.10
C LEU A 274 -13.72 -9.87 -12.45
N ASP A 275 -13.94 -9.02 -11.43
CA ASP A 275 -14.50 -7.69 -11.62
C ASP A 275 -13.61 -6.84 -12.54
N MET A 276 -12.30 -6.84 -12.31
CA MET A 276 -11.32 -6.11 -13.14
C MET A 276 -11.25 -6.68 -14.56
N ALA A 277 -11.23 -8.00 -14.71
CA ALA A 277 -11.18 -8.65 -16.02
C ALA A 277 -12.43 -8.35 -16.86
N VAL A 278 -13.60 -8.24 -16.24
CA VAL A 278 -14.85 -7.81 -16.91
C VAL A 278 -14.78 -6.33 -17.29
N GLU A 279 -14.33 -5.47 -16.39
CA GLU A 279 -14.17 -4.02 -16.65
C GLU A 279 -13.23 -3.75 -17.83
N MET A 280 -12.14 -4.51 -17.93
CA MET A 280 -11.15 -4.42 -19.00
C MET A 280 -11.55 -5.18 -20.28
N GLY A 281 -12.69 -5.89 -20.29
CA GLY A 281 -13.16 -6.65 -21.44
C GLY A 281 -12.38 -7.94 -21.73
N ILE A 282 -11.52 -8.37 -20.81
CA ILE A 282 -10.78 -9.65 -20.87
C ILE A 282 -11.74 -10.82 -20.66
N VAL A 283 -12.60 -10.72 -19.64
CA VAL A 283 -13.72 -11.63 -19.42
C VAL A 283 -15.00 -10.98 -19.95
N LYS A 284 -15.74 -11.70 -20.80
CA LYS A 284 -17.00 -11.24 -21.34
C LYS A 284 -18.14 -11.60 -20.41
N LYS A 285 -18.99 -10.63 -20.07
CA LYS A 285 -20.23 -10.84 -19.34
C LYS A 285 -21.43 -10.68 -20.27
N SER A 286 -22.21 -11.73 -20.45
CA SER A 286 -23.44 -11.71 -21.24
C SER A 286 -24.61 -12.19 -20.37
N GLY A 287 -25.45 -11.25 -19.97
CA GLY A 287 -26.48 -11.51 -18.95
C GLY A 287 -25.87 -12.00 -17.65
N ALA A 288 -26.20 -13.20 -17.22
CA ALA A 288 -25.65 -13.83 -16.03
C ALA A 288 -24.37 -14.66 -16.29
N TRP A 289 -23.97 -14.86 -17.55
CA TRP A 289 -22.86 -15.72 -17.93
C TRP A 289 -21.54 -14.94 -18.03
N PHE A 290 -20.48 -15.56 -17.50
CA PHE A 290 -19.09 -15.11 -17.62
C PHE A 290 -18.33 -16.06 -18.54
N THR A 291 -17.62 -15.52 -19.52
CA THR A 291 -16.90 -16.30 -20.54
C THR A 291 -15.51 -15.72 -20.75
N TYR A 292 -14.52 -16.58 -20.79
CA TYR A 292 -13.14 -16.24 -21.07
C TYR A 292 -12.62 -17.15 -22.20
N ASP A 293 -12.11 -16.56 -23.28
CA ASP A 293 -11.53 -17.24 -24.44
C ASP A 293 -12.41 -18.40 -25.02
N GLY A 294 -13.73 -18.21 -24.99
CA GLY A 294 -14.72 -19.20 -25.45
C GLY A 294 -15.16 -20.19 -24.38
N GLU A 295 -14.50 -20.25 -23.22
CA GLU A 295 -14.84 -21.12 -22.11
C GLU A 295 -15.81 -20.42 -21.16
N GLN A 296 -16.82 -21.11 -20.69
CA GLN A 296 -17.79 -20.60 -19.71
C GLN A 296 -17.24 -20.77 -18.31
N LEU A 297 -16.95 -19.64 -17.63
CA LEU A 297 -16.50 -19.63 -16.23
C LEU A 297 -17.66 -19.93 -15.26
N GLY A 298 -18.91 -19.62 -15.64
CA GLY A 298 -20.08 -19.90 -14.82
C GLY A 298 -21.23 -18.93 -15.00
N GLN A 299 -22.41 -19.37 -14.54
CA GLN A 299 -23.59 -18.53 -14.45
C GLN A 299 -23.66 -17.87 -13.07
N GLY A 300 -23.58 -16.55 -13.05
CA GLY A 300 -23.50 -15.74 -11.83
C GLY A 300 -22.06 -15.55 -11.32
N ARG A 301 -21.87 -14.47 -10.56
CA ARG A 301 -20.54 -14.03 -10.08
C ARG A 301 -19.91 -15.08 -9.15
N GLU A 302 -20.68 -15.70 -8.26
CA GLU A 302 -20.16 -16.67 -7.29
C GLU A 302 -19.69 -17.96 -7.99
N ASN A 303 -20.41 -18.45 -8.99
CA ASN A 303 -19.98 -19.64 -9.76
C ASN A 303 -18.70 -19.34 -10.56
N ALA A 304 -18.59 -18.15 -11.16
CA ALA A 304 -17.37 -17.75 -11.86
C ALA A 304 -16.17 -17.61 -10.92
N LYS A 305 -16.37 -17.09 -9.71
CA LYS A 305 -15.33 -17.04 -8.67
C LYS A 305 -14.87 -18.43 -8.25
N ASN A 306 -15.80 -19.35 -8.00
CA ASN A 306 -15.49 -20.74 -7.64
C ASN A 306 -14.72 -21.42 -8.77
N PHE A 307 -15.12 -21.21 -10.02
CA PHE A 307 -14.41 -21.73 -11.17
C PHE A 307 -12.95 -21.24 -11.21
N LEU A 308 -12.71 -19.94 -10.98
CA LEU A 308 -11.35 -19.38 -10.94
C LEU A 308 -10.53 -19.94 -9.77
N SER A 309 -11.16 -20.18 -8.63
CA SER A 309 -10.51 -20.80 -7.47
C SER A 309 -10.07 -22.24 -7.77
N ASP A 310 -10.90 -22.99 -8.51
CA ASP A 310 -10.64 -24.39 -8.86
C ASP A 310 -9.68 -24.52 -10.07
N ASN A 311 -9.55 -23.48 -10.90
CA ASN A 311 -8.74 -23.46 -12.11
C ASN A 311 -7.64 -22.38 -12.05
N MET A 312 -6.63 -22.64 -11.24
CA MET A 312 -5.53 -21.69 -10.95
C MET A 312 -4.78 -21.24 -12.21
N GLU A 313 -4.64 -22.11 -13.23
CA GLU A 313 -3.96 -21.75 -14.47
C GLU A 313 -4.69 -20.63 -15.21
N ILE A 314 -6.01 -20.74 -15.34
CA ILE A 314 -6.86 -19.70 -15.96
C ILE A 314 -6.85 -18.43 -15.13
N MET A 315 -6.88 -18.56 -13.79
CA MET A 315 -6.79 -17.42 -12.88
C MET A 315 -5.49 -16.65 -13.06
N VAL A 316 -4.36 -17.34 -13.17
CA VAL A 316 -3.03 -16.73 -13.42
C VAL A 316 -3.01 -16.07 -14.78
N GLU A 317 -3.47 -16.74 -15.85
CA GLU A 317 -3.49 -16.17 -17.20
C GLU A 317 -4.31 -14.87 -17.27
N ILE A 318 -5.51 -14.86 -16.68
CA ILE A 318 -6.35 -13.65 -16.62
C ILE A 318 -5.64 -12.56 -15.83
N SER A 319 -4.97 -12.91 -14.71
CA SER A 319 -4.23 -11.97 -13.89
C SER A 319 -3.10 -11.29 -14.67
N GLU A 320 -2.32 -12.05 -15.44
CA GLU A 320 -1.24 -11.50 -16.27
C GLU A 320 -1.78 -10.61 -17.39
N LYS A 321 -2.89 -10.96 -18.03
CA LYS A 321 -3.55 -10.10 -19.02
C LYS A 321 -4.06 -8.80 -18.42
N VAL A 322 -4.64 -8.85 -17.20
CA VAL A 322 -5.08 -7.65 -16.46
C VAL A 322 -3.89 -6.75 -16.15
N LYS A 323 -2.79 -7.31 -15.64
CA LYS A 323 -1.57 -6.56 -15.33
C LYS A 323 -0.95 -5.93 -16.58
N ALA A 324 -0.81 -6.67 -17.65
CA ALA A 324 -0.27 -6.19 -18.93
C ALA A 324 -1.10 -5.03 -19.48
N GLN A 325 -2.44 -5.18 -19.52
CA GLN A 325 -3.33 -4.12 -20.02
C GLN A 325 -3.37 -2.89 -19.10
N ALA A 326 -3.17 -3.08 -17.79
CA ALA A 326 -3.06 -1.99 -16.81
C ALA A 326 -1.68 -1.32 -16.83
N GLY A 327 -0.68 -1.87 -17.53
CA GLY A 327 0.69 -1.38 -17.52
C GLY A 327 1.40 -1.55 -16.17
N ILE A 328 1.05 -2.60 -15.42
CA ILE A 328 1.66 -2.91 -14.12
C ILE A 328 2.35 -4.28 -14.18
N GLY A 329 3.52 -4.41 -13.55
CA GLY A 329 4.23 -5.70 -13.41
C GLY A 329 5.02 -6.18 -14.63
N GLY A 330 5.18 -5.37 -15.68
CA GLY A 330 6.08 -5.62 -16.80
C GLY A 330 7.37 -4.80 -16.69
N GLU A 331 8.47 -5.29 -17.24
CA GLU A 331 9.55 -4.42 -17.66
C GLU A 331 8.93 -3.38 -18.59
N VAL A 332 9.18 -2.11 -18.32
CA VAL A 332 8.73 -1.01 -19.20
C VAL A 332 9.55 -1.15 -20.47
N GLU A 333 9.10 -1.97 -21.41
CA GLU A 333 9.51 -1.83 -22.80
C GLU A 333 9.14 -0.42 -23.23
N GLU A 334 10.12 0.31 -23.71
CA GLU A 334 10.07 1.67 -24.20
C GLU A 334 8.90 1.87 -25.18
N ALA A 335 7.75 2.26 -24.66
CA ALA A 335 6.68 2.83 -25.48
C ALA A 335 6.90 4.34 -25.64
N PHE A 336 8.08 4.73 -26.05
CA PHE A 336 8.32 5.94 -26.84
C PHE A 336 8.41 5.52 -28.32
N SER A 337 7.26 5.24 -28.92
CA SER A 337 7.18 5.19 -30.38
C SER A 337 7.43 6.60 -30.92
N GLU A 338 8.33 6.66 -31.89
CA GLU A 338 8.61 7.74 -32.80
C GLU A 338 7.34 8.38 -33.40
N ALA A 339 6.69 9.26 -32.69
CA ALA A 339 5.57 10.04 -33.19
C ALA A 339 5.46 11.37 -32.46
N ASP A 340 6.51 12.20 -32.51
CA ASP A 340 6.40 13.66 -32.30
C ASP A 340 7.71 14.38 -32.69
N GLU A 341 8.31 14.02 -33.84
CA GLU A 341 9.20 14.92 -34.56
C GLU A 341 8.46 15.55 -35.74
N ALA A 342 7.50 16.40 -35.46
CA ALA A 342 7.07 17.39 -36.41
C ALA A 342 7.82 18.70 -36.11
N PRO A 343 8.60 19.25 -37.06
CA PRO A 343 9.29 20.51 -36.84
C PRO A 343 8.28 21.64 -36.66
N ILE A 344 8.41 22.35 -35.55
CA ILE A 344 7.66 23.59 -35.31
C ILE A 344 8.22 24.65 -36.31
N ASP A 345 7.45 24.98 -37.34
CA ASP A 345 7.74 26.05 -38.27
C ASP A 345 7.48 27.38 -37.54
N ILE A 346 8.56 28.12 -37.27
CA ILE A 346 8.51 29.45 -36.69
C ILE A 346 8.72 30.43 -37.86
N THR A 347 7.64 30.90 -38.46
CA THR A 347 7.60 32.14 -39.22
C THR A 347 6.76 33.17 -38.52
#